data_2f92d2a84d1e0f32d2f5c4e06d987787
#
_entry.id   2f92d2a84d1e0f32d2f5c4e06d987787
#
_cell.length_a   1.000
_cell.length_b   1.000
_cell.length_c   1.000
_cell.angle_alpha   90.00
_cell.angle_beta   90.00
_cell.angle_gamma   90.00
#
_symmetry.space_group_name_H-M   'P 1'
#
loop_
_entity.id
_entity.type
_entity.pdbx_description
1 polymer ?
#
loop_
_entity_poly.entity_id
_entity_poly.type
_entity_poly.pdbx_seq_one_letter_code
_entity_poly.pdbx_strand_id
1 'polypeptide(L)'
;GEGLLPKLTAGDRVLPSQITATERFTSAPARYNEASLVKRLEELGIGRPSTYAPTITTIINRGYVVKQNRDGQKRNYAQLTLTGEKIASKTLSENYGKEKNRLSPTDIGMVVNDYLEEQFGPIIDYNFTASVEKEFDRIAEGDITWDKMIDEFYGPFHKMVDSAITTQTAKTREVRILGNDPKTGHVVKARIGRYGPMVEIEGEGEEKPRFASLKKGQLIESITLDEALALFALPRTLGEW
;
A
#
# COMPACT_ATOMS: atom_id res chain seq x y z
N GLY A 1 14.50 6.01 40.18
CA GLY A 1 15.23 5.08 41.04
C GLY A 1 14.93 3.67 40.60
N GLU A 2 15.88 2.96 40.05
CA GLU A 2 15.78 1.51 39.86
C GLU A 2 15.73 0.87 41.25
N GLY A 3 14.53 0.40 41.63
CA GLY A 3 14.36 -0.36 42.85
C GLY A 3 15.11 -1.68 42.72
N LEU A 4 16.00 -1.92 43.67
CA LEU A 4 16.65 -3.23 43.84
C LEU A 4 15.53 -4.27 44.00
N LEU A 5 15.49 -5.24 43.10
CA LEU A 5 14.61 -6.39 43.26
C LEU A 5 14.97 -7.15 44.53
N PRO A 6 13.98 -7.58 45.33
CA PRO A 6 14.27 -8.37 46.52
C PRO A 6 14.96 -9.68 46.11
N LYS A 7 15.87 -10.19 47.00
CA LYS A 7 16.47 -11.50 46.78
C LYS A 7 15.36 -12.55 46.94
N LEU A 8 15.04 -13.24 45.87
CA LEU A 8 14.12 -14.38 45.86
C LEU A 8 14.90 -15.67 45.57
N THR A 9 14.53 -16.74 46.22
CA THR A 9 15.08 -18.07 46.01
C THR A 9 14.00 -18.99 45.42
N ALA A 10 14.42 -20.02 44.72
CA ALA A 10 13.49 -21.02 44.20
C ALA A 10 12.72 -21.67 45.35
N GLY A 11 11.37 -21.62 45.28
CA GLY A 11 10.48 -22.12 46.34
C GLY A 11 9.88 -21.04 47.24
N ASP A 12 10.33 -19.80 47.19
CA ASP A 12 9.72 -18.68 47.90
C ASP A 12 8.28 -18.48 47.46
N ARG A 13 7.39 -18.30 48.44
CA ARG A 13 5.95 -17.95 48.16
C ARG A 13 5.78 -16.44 48.16
N VAL A 14 5.39 -15.93 47.04
CA VAL A 14 5.00 -14.53 46.89
C VAL A 14 3.49 -14.41 46.70
N LEU A 15 2.88 -13.51 47.44
CA LEU A 15 1.45 -13.20 47.30
C LEU A 15 1.31 -11.95 46.43
N PRO A 16 0.56 -12.04 45.31
CA PRO A 16 0.34 -10.87 44.52
C PRO A 16 -0.54 -9.86 45.27
N SER A 17 -0.12 -8.60 45.34
CA SER A 17 -0.96 -7.51 45.87
C SER A 17 -2.10 -7.15 44.92
N GLN A 18 -1.87 -7.34 43.62
CA GLN A 18 -2.81 -7.07 42.56
C GLN A 18 -2.51 -7.92 41.33
N ILE A 19 -3.53 -8.42 40.67
CA ILE A 19 -3.42 -9.09 39.37
C ILE A 19 -4.27 -8.32 38.37
N THR A 20 -3.69 -7.94 37.23
CA THR A 20 -4.40 -7.20 36.18
C THR A 20 -4.40 -8.04 34.90
N ALA A 21 -5.59 -8.31 34.38
CA ALA A 21 -5.83 -8.89 33.06
C ALA A 21 -6.29 -7.79 32.11
N THR A 22 -5.60 -7.61 31.01
CA THR A 22 -5.91 -6.57 30.02
C THR A 22 -6.16 -7.20 28.66
N GLU A 23 -7.32 -6.92 28.08
CA GLU A 23 -7.63 -7.31 26.71
C GLU A 23 -6.63 -6.67 25.75
N ARG A 24 -6.11 -7.47 24.83
CA ARG A 24 -5.17 -7.03 23.80
C ARG A 24 -5.62 -7.54 22.44
N PHE A 25 -5.24 -6.80 21.41
CA PHE A 25 -5.56 -7.12 20.04
C PHE A 25 -4.28 -7.30 19.24
N THR A 26 -4.29 -8.24 18.31
CA THR A 26 -3.23 -8.35 17.31
C THR A 26 -3.28 -7.15 16.39
N SER A 27 -2.12 -6.71 15.92
CA SER A 27 -2.00 -5.60 14.97
C SER A 27 -1.42 -6.12 13.66
N ALA A 28 -1.95 -5.65 12.54
CA ALA A 28 -1.30 -5.86 11.26
C ALA A 28 0.09 -5.22 11.25
N PRO A 29 1.05 -5.78 10.48
CA PRO A 29 2.34 -5.13 10.29
C PRO A 29 2.15 -3.70 9.77
N ALA A 30 2.95 -2.76 10.30
CA ALA A 30 2.91 -1.38 9.84
C ALA A 30 3.38 -1.29 8.37
N ARG A 31 2.78 -0.38 7.59
CA ARG A 31 3.29 -0.07 6.24
C ARG A 31 4.74 0.43 6.32
N TYR A 32 5.48 0.23 5.26
CA TYR A 32 6.86 0.71 5.18
C TYR A 32 6.93 2.24 5.20
N ASN A 33 7.98 2.75 5.81
CA ASN A 33 8.55 4.05 5.48
C ASN A 33 9.82 3.83 4.63
N GLU A 34 10.45 4.88 4.14
CA GLU A 34 11.64 4.74 3.29
C GLU A 34 12.75 3.92 3.97
N ALA A 35 13.05 4.20 5.24
CA ALA A 35 14.12 3.49 5.96
C ALA A 35 13.80 2.00 6.16
N SER A 36 12.56 1.66 6.54
CA SER A 36 12.17 0.26 6.70
C SER A 36 12.03 -0.49 5.38
N LEU A 37 11.73 0.21 4.28
CA LEU A 37 11.74 -0.37 2.94
C LEU A 37 13.17 -0.67 2.49
N VAL A 38 14.10 0.27 2.68
CA VAL A 38 15.53 0.05 2.39
C VAL A 38 16.04 -1.16 3.17
N LYS A 39 15.79 -1.22 4.47
CA LYS A 39 16.16 -2.38 5.28
C LYS A 39 15.59 -3.69 4.72
N ARG A 40 14.34 -3.68 4.28
CA ARG A 40 13.72 -4.88 3.71
C ARG A 40 14.33 -5.29 2.37
N LEU A 41 14.67 -4.33 1.51
CA LEU A 41 15.38 -4.58 0.25
C LEU A 41 16.76 -5.20 0.52
N GLU A 42 17.47 -4.68 1.49
CA GLU A 42 18.78 -5.19 1.92
C GLU A 42 18.67 -6.63 2.45
N GLU A 43 17.71 -6.91 3.33
CA GLU A 43 17.45 -8.27 3.85
C GLU A 43 17.14 -9.28 2.73
N LEU A 44 16.49 -8.85 1.66
CA LEU A 44 16.14 -9.65 0.51
C LEU A 44 17.26 -9.72 -0.55
N GLY A 45 18.33 -8.96 -0.41
CA GLY A 45 19.40 -8.84 -1.41
C GLY A 45 18.98 -8.16 -2.71
N ILE A 46 17.94 -7.31 -2.64
CA ILE A 46 17.39 -6.59 -3.80
C ILE A 46 18.04 -5.22 -3.89
N GLY A 47 18.87 -5.01 -4.90
CA GLY A 47 19.57 -3.75 -5.12
C GLY A 47 20.85 -3.59 -4.26
N ARG A 48 21.40 -2.40 -4.29
CA ARG A 48 22.64 -2.01 -3.61
C ARG A 48 22.45 -0.65 -2.93
N PRO A 49 23.31 -0.24 -2.00
CA PRO A 49 23.21 1.06 -1.33
C PRO A 49 23.05 2.25 -2.28
N SER A 50 23.68 2.20 -3.45
CA SER A 50 23.59 3.25 -4.47
C SER A 50 22.24 3.29 -5.20
N THR A 51 21.45 2.23 -5.18
CA THR A 51 20.18 2.11 -5.94
C THR A 51 18.93 2.24 -5.08
N TYR A 52 19.00 2.05 -3.76
CA TYR A 52 17.81 2.06 -2.90
C TYR A 52 17.05 3.39 -2.95
N ALA A 53 17.75 4.50 -2.67
CA ALA A 53 17.12 5.82 -2.63
C ALA A 53 16.62 6.28 -4.01
N PRO A 54 17.39 6.13 -5.13
CA PRO A 54 16.90 6.43 -6.46
C PRO A 54 15.66 5.63 -6.86
N THR A 55 15.60 4.35 -6.52
CA THR A 55 14.44 3.48 -6.82
C THR A 55 13.18 3.97 -6.08
N ILE A 56 13.28 4.24 -4.78
CA ILE A 56 12.17 4.75 -3.97
C ILE A 56 11.69 6.11 -4.51
N THR A 57 12.62 7.01 -4.82
CA THR A 57 12.30 8.31 -5.42
C THR A 57 11.57 8.13 -6.75
N THR A 58 12.00 7.20 -7.59
CA THR A 58 11.42 6.94 -8.91
C THR A 58 9.96 6.47 -8.80
N ILE A 59 9.65 5.51 -7.91
CA ILE A 59 8.27 5.00 -7.76
C ILE A 59 7.34 6.07 -7.18
N ILE A 60 7.85 6.96 -6.32
CA ILE A 60 7.09 8.11 -5.80
C ILE A 60 6.85 9.14 -6.91
N ASN A 61 7.88 9.50 -7.68
CA ASN A 61 7.77 10.49 -8.76
C ASN A 61 6.83 10.02 -9.89
N ARG A 62 6.81 8.72 -10.18
CA ARG A 62 5.89 8.11 -11.13
C ARG A 62 4.47 8.00 -10.59
N GLY A 63 4.26 8.32 -9.32
CA GLY A 63 2.94 8.25 -8.68
C GLY A 63 2.44 6.83 -8.39
N TYR A 64 3.33 5.82 -8.41
CA TYR A 64 2.96 4.45 -8.05
C TYR A 64 2.80 4.29 -6.54
N VAL A 65 3.50 5.11 -5.77
CA VAL A 65 3.51 5.13 -4.32
C VAL A 65 3.40 6.57 -3.82
N VAL A 66 2.65 6.79 -2.74
CA VAL A 66 2.54 8.08 -2.07
C VAL A 66 2.87 7.96 -0.59
N LYS A 67 3.38 9.03 0.01
CA LYS A 67 3.54 9.13 1.46
C LYS A 67 2.24 9.59 2.06
N GLN A 68 1.71 8.81 3.00
CA GLN A 68 0.43 9.10 3.67
C GLN A 68 0.56 9.06 5.18
N ASN A 69 -0.28 9.86 5.82
CA ASN A 69 -0.60 9.74 7.24
C ASN A 69 -1.98 9.09 7.35
N ARG A 70 -2.15 8.20 8.32
CA ARG A 70 -3.46 7.68 8.71
C ARG A 70 -3.76 8.13 10.12
N ASP A 71 -4.93 8.70 10.31
CA ASP A 71 -5.43 8.97 11.64
C ASP A 71 -5.83 7.66 12.31
N GLY A 72 -5.50 7.55 13.59
CA GLY A 72 -5.90 6.38 14.37
C GLY A 72 -7.40 6.41 14.64
N GLN A 73 -7.93 5.24 14.91
CA GLN A 73 -9.30 5.05 15.35
C GLN A 73 -9.31 4.68 16.83
N LYS A 74 -10.31 5.18 17.57
CA LYS A 74 -10.52 4.80 18.97
C LYS A 74 -11.19 3.44 19.03
N ARG A 75 -10.66 2.56 19.89
CA ARG A 75 -11.35 1.33 20.29
C ARG A 75 -11.31 1.16 21.78
N ASN A 76 -12.34 0.54 22.31
CA ASN A 76 -12.40 0.20 23.73
C ASN A 76 -11.82 -1.19 23.97
N TYR A 77 -11.26 -1.38 25.15
CA TYR A 77 -10.77 -2.66 25.62
C TYR A 77 -11.07 -2.85 27.10
N ALA A 78 -11.24 -4.09 27.53
CA ALA A 78 -11.54 -4.42 28.90
C ALA A 78 -10.27 -4.61 29.73
N GLN A 79 -10.31 -4.15 30.96
CA GLN A 79 -9.29 -4.43 31.97
C GLN A 79 -9.95 -4.92 33.24
N LEU A 80 -9.55 -6.10 33.70
CA LEU A 80 -9.97 -6.68 34.97
C LEU A 80 -8.84 -6.55 35.96
N THR A 81 -9.17 -6.15 37.17
CA THR A 81 -8.19 -6.00 38.27
C THR A 81 -8.69 -6.76 39.48
N LEU A 82 -7.94 -7.77 39.91
CA LEU A 82 -8.14 -8.48 41.16
C LEU A 82 -7.31 -7.85 42.26
N THR A 83 -7.96 -7.44 43.36
CA THR A 83 -7.30 -6.93 44.56
C THR A 83 -7.91 -7.67 45.76
N GLY A 84 -7.12 -8.48 46.46
CA GLY A 84 -7.67 -9.43 47.43
C GLY A 84 -8.64 -10.39 46.74
N GLU A 85 -9.90 -10.43 47.18
CA GLU A 85 -10.97 -11.27 46.59
C GLU A 85 -11.91 -10.50 45.66
N LYS A 86 -11.65 -9.21 45.42
CA LYS A 86 -12.55 -8.36 44.63
C LYS A 86 -12.00 -8.15 43.22
N ILE A 87 -12.88 -8.41 42.23
CA ILE A 87 -12.59 -8.14 40.82
C ILE A 87 -13.30 -6.83 40.43
N ALA A 88 -12.53 -5.87 39.97
CA ALA A 88 -13.04 -4.66 39.34
C ALA A 88 -12.86 -4.74 37.81
N SER A 89 -13.89 -4.35 37.05
CA SER A 89 -13.83 -4.25 35.59
C SER A 89 -13.83 -2.78 35.17
N LYS A 90 -12.96 -2.42 34.25
CA LYS A 90 -12.91 -1.09 33.62
C LYS A 90 -12.87 -1.24 32.10
N THR A 91 -13.61 -0.37 31.41
CA THR A 91 -13.45 -0.17 29.97
C THR A 91 -12.51 1.00 29.74
N LEU A 92 -11.41 0.76 29.06
CA LEU A 92 -10.41 1.75 28.69
C LEU A 92 -10.46 1.97 27.18
N SER A 93 -9.88 3.05 26.70
CA SER A 93 -9.85 3.35 25.27
C SER A 93 -8.42 3.58 24.83
N GLU A 94 -8.08 3.04 23.66
CA GLU A 94 -6.80 3.28 22.99
C GLU A 94 -7.01 3.80 21.58
N ASN A 95 -6.00 4.44 21.02
CA ASN A 95 -5.97 4.84 19.63
C ASN A 95 -5.12 3.84 18.85
N TYR A 96 -5.71 3.17 17.85
CA TYR A 96 -5.04 2.16 17.05
C TYR A 96 -4.97 2.54 15.57
N GLY A 97 -4.05 1.95 14.83
CA GLY A 97 -3.93 2.13 13.38
C GLY A 97 -3.41 3.50 12.95
N LYS A 98 -2.92 4.34 13.89
CA LYS A 98 -2.28 5.61 13.53
C LYS A 98 -0.94 5.37 12.87
N GLU A 99 -0.76 5.90 11.68
CA GLU A 99 0.49 5.82 10.92
C GLU A 99 0.92 7.21 10.47
N LYS A 100 2.24 7.44 10.46
CA LYS A 100 2.82 8.71 10.01
C LYS A 100 3.91 8.45 8.98
N ASN A 101 3.88 9.20 7.87
CA ASN A 101 4.86 9.14 6.79
C ASN A 101 5.08 7.70 6.26
N ARG A 102 3.98 6.96 6.02
CA ARG A 102 4.04 5.61 5.47
C ARG A 102 3.86 5.64 3.96
N LEU A 103 4.56 4.72 3.30
CA LEU A 103 4.42 4.50 1.86
C LEU A 103 3.15 3.69 1.62
N SER A 104 2.28 4.19 0.76
CA SER A 104 1.05 3.51 0.33
C SER A 104 1.03 3.41 -1.18
N PRO A 105 0.68 2.24 -1.76
CA PRO A 105 0.46 2.14 -3.19
C PRO A 105 -0.71 3.02 -3.61
N THR A 106 -0.66 3.51 -4.83
CA THR A 106 -1.78 4.19 -5.49
C THR A 106 -2.55 3.19 -6.35
N ASP A 107 -3.76 3.56 -6.80
CA ASP A 107 -4.52 2.71 -7.73
C ASP A 107 -3.73 2.42 -9.01
N ILE A 108 -3.03 3.43 -9.55
CA ILE A 108 -2.17 3.22 -10.72
C ILE A 108 -1.00 2.30 -10.40
N GLY A 109 -0.42 2.41 -9.20
CA GLY A 109 0.63 1.53 -8.72
C GLY A 109 0.16 0.09 -8.62
N MET A 110 -1.05 -0.14 -8.10
CA MET A 110 -1.65 -1.48 -8.02
C MET A 110 -1.88 -2.07 -9.40
N VAL A 111 -2.48 -1.32 -10.33
CA VAL A 111 -2.71 -1.79 -11.71
C VAL A 111 -1.42 -2.14 -12.44
N VAL A 112 -0.38 -1.32 -12.27
CA VAL A 112 0.94 -1.61 -12.85
C VAL A 112 1.54 -2.87 -12.24
N ASN A 113 1.45 -3.01 -10.91
CA ASN A 113 1.93 -4.21 -10.21
C ASN A 113 1.23 -5.47 -10.73
N ASP A 114 -0.10 -5.48 -10.77
CA ASP A 114 -0.89 -6.64 -11.20
C ASP A 114 -0.58 -7.02 -12.65
N TYR A 115 -0.43 -6.01 -13.52
CA TYR A 115 -0.02 -6.23 -14.91
C TYR A 115 1.37 -6.87 -14.98
N LEU A 116 2.33 -6.38 -14.20
CA LEU A 116 3.69 -6.91 -14.19
C LEU A 116 3.75 -8.33 -13.61
N GLU A 117 3.00 -8.62 -12.54
CA GLU A 117 2.90 -9.98 -11.99
C GLU A 117 2.33 -10.97 -13.01
N GLU A 118 1.29 -10.55 -13.75
CA GLU A 118 0.65 -11.41 -14.73
C GLU A 118 1.52 -11.67 -15.96
N GLN A 119 2.18 -10.64 -16.50
CA GLN A 119 2.92 -10.74 -17.76
C GLN A 119 4.41 -11.05 -17.57
N PHE A 120 4.98 -10.65 -16.43
CA PHE A 120 6.41 -10.71 -16.15
C PHE A 120 6.74 -11.35 -14.79
N GLY A 121 5.92 -12.29 -14.34
CA GLY A 121 6.05 -12.92 -13.01
C GLY A 121 7.48 -13.35 -12.66
N PRO A 122 8.25 -14.02 -13.53
CA PRO A 122 9.64 -14.38 -13.26
C PRO A 122 10.57 -13.20 -12.99
N ILE A 123 10.27 -12.01 -13.55
CA ILE A 123 11.06 -10.79 -13.34
C ILE A 123 10.68 -10.07 -12.04
N ILE A 124 9.42 -10.21 -11.63
CA ILE A 124 8.88 -9.59 -10.41
C ILE A 124 9.20 -10.43 -9.16
N ASP A 125 9.63 -11.68 -9.33
CA ASP A 125 10.09 -12.52 -8.23
C ASP A 125 11.25 -11.86 -7.46
N TYR A 126 11.17 -11.83 -6.13
CA TYR A 126 12.20 -11.21 -5.29
C TYR A 126 13.57 -11.87 -5.46
N ASN A 127 13.60 -13.18 -5.73
CA ASN A 127 14.84 -13.91 -5.95
C ASN A 127 15.48 -13.55 -7.28
N PHE A 128 14.71 -13.11 -8.28
CA PHE A 128 15.27 -12.72 -9.59
C PHE A 128 16.28 -11.58 -9.43
N THR A 129 15.90 -10.46 -8.81
CA THR A 129 16.81 -9.33 -8.61
C THR A 129 18.01 -9.72 -7.76
N ALA A 130 17.80 -10.49 -6.69
CA ALA A 130 18.88 -10.99 -5.85
C ALA A 130 19.86 -11.91 -6.63
N SER A 131 19.35 -12.70 -7.57
CA SER A 131 20.17 -13.55 -8.43
C SER A 131 20.98 -12.76 -9.44
N VAL A 132 20.35 -11.76 -10.09
CA VAL A 132 21.04 -10.85 -11.03
C VAL A 132 22.16 -10.09 -10.33
N GLU A 133 21.96 -9.63 -9.11
CA GLU A 133 23.01 -8.95 -8.34
C GLU A 133 24.19 -9.88 -8.02
N LYS A 134 23.94 -11.16 -7.78
CA LYS A 134 25.02 -12.17 -7.61
C LYS A 134 25.77 -12.44 -8.93
N GLU A 135 25.04 -12.46 -10.06
CA GLU A 135 25.70 -12.60 -11.36
C GLU A 135 26.61 -11.41 -11.68
N PHE A 136 26.23 -10.18 -11.25
CA PHE A 136 27.11 -9.01 -11.36
C PHE A 136 28.37 -9.16 -10.52
N ASP A 137 28.28 -9.72 -9.30
CA ASP A 137 29.44 -10.01 -8.47
C ASP A 137 30.36 -11.03 -9.17
N ARG A 138 29.81 -12.09 -9.78
CA ARG A 138 30.57 -13.08 -10.55
C ARG A 138 31.23 -12.50 -11.82
N ILE A 139 30.58 -11.52 -12.48
CA ILE A 139 31.20 -10.79 -13.59
C ILE A 139 32.40 -9.97 -13.09
N ALA A 140 32.26 -9.32 -11.95
CA ALA A 140 33.34 -8.52 -11.34
C ALA A 140 34.52 -9.40 -10.91
N GLU A 141 34.28 -10.64 -10.50
CA GLU A 141 35.29 -11.65 -10.14
C GLU A 141 35.91 -12.34 -11.38
N GLY A 142 35.31 -12.14 -12.56
CA GLY A 142 35.77 -12.72 -13.81
C GLY A 142 35.35 -14.18 -14.08
N ASP A 143 34.39 -14.69 -13.29
CA ASP A 143 33.87 -16.05 -13.41
C ASP A 143 32.98 -16.23 -14.65
N ILE A 144 32.27 -15.20 -15.03
CA ILE A 144 31.39 -15.16 -16.20
C ILE A 144 31.59 -13.86 -16.98
N THR A 145 31.21 -13.85 -18.23
CA THR A 145 31.24 -12.66 -19.08
C THR A 145 29.85 -11.99 -19.09
N TRP A 146 29.85 -10.68 -19.20
CA TRP A 146 28.59 -9.87 -19.17
C TRP A 146 27.70 -10.18 -20.39
N ASP A 147 28.26 -10.44 -21.55
CA ASP A 147 27.55 -10.76 -22.78
C ASP A 147 26.77 -12.07 -22.64
N LYS A 148 27.37 -13.10 -22.04
CA LYS A 148 26.72 -14.37 -21.76
C LYS A 148 25.53 -14.21 -20.80
N MET A 149 25.71 -13.47 -19.73
CA MET A 149 24.65 -13.19 -18.76
C MET A 149 23.48 -12.46 -19.43
N ILE A 150 23.76 -11.47 -20.29
CA ILE A 150 22.72 -10.73 -21.01
C ILE A 150 22.00 -11.65 -22.01
N ASP A 151 22.69 -12.49 -22.75
CA ASP A 151 22.08 -13.40 -23.71
C ASP A 151 21.13 -14.40 -23.04
N GLU A 152 21.56 -14.98 -21.92
CA GLU A 152 20.73 -15.88 -21.10
C GLU A 152 19.47 -15.20 -20.56
N PHE A 153 19.55 -13.92 -20.20
CA PHE A 153 18.41 -13.12 -19.73
C PHE A 153 17.50 -12.67 -20.87
N TYR A 154 18.07 -12.14 -21.96
CA TYR A 154 17.32 -11.46 -23.01
C TYR A 154 16.37 -12.38 -23.75
N GLY A 155 16.80 -13.59 -24.07
CA GLY A 155 15.97 -14.53 -24.83
C GLY A 155 14.62 -14.83 -24.20
N PRO A 156 14.55 -15.30 -22.95
CA PRO A 156 13.29 -15.49 -22.24
C PRO A 156 12.50 -14.20 -22.01
N PHE A 157 13.17 -13.10 -21.66
CA PHE A 157 12.54 -11.81 -21.43
C PHE A 157 11.86 -11.27 -22.68
N HIS A 158 12.53 -11.32 -23.85
CA HIS A 158 11.96 -10.83 -25.10
C HIS A 158 10.70 -11.59 -25.50
N LYS A 159 10.66 -12.90 -25.28
CA LYS A 159 9.46 -13.72 -25.52
C LYS A 159 8.28 -13.28 -24.63
N MET A 160 8.54 -12.92 -23.38
CA MET A 160 7.49 -12.37 -22.50
C MET A 160 6.99 -11.02 -23.03
N VAL A 161 7.88 -10.15 -23.51
CA VAL A 161 7.50 -8.86 -24.12
C VAL A 161 6.61 -9.07 -25.34
N ASP A 162 6.99 -9.94 -26.27
CA ASP A 162 6.20 -10.26 -27.47
C ASP A 162 4.83 -10.83 -27.12
N SER A 163 4.78 -11.72 -26.12
CA SER A 163 3.53 -12.26 -25.61
C SER A 163 2.64 -11.18 -24.99
N ALA A 164 3.21 -10.29 -24.18
CA ALA A 164 2.48 -9.20 -23.54
C ALA A 164 1.92 -8.19 -24.57
N ILE A 165 2.65 -7.90 -25.65
CA ILE A 165 2.19 -7.04 -26.75
C ILE A 165 1.00 -7.68 -27.50
N THR A 166 1.04 -8.98 -27.73
CA THR A 166 -0.01 -9.71 -28.44
C THR A 166 -1.24 -10.00 -27.59
N THR A 167 -1.05 -10.18 -26.28
CA THR A 167 -2.11 -10.43 -25.32
C THR A 167 -2.66 -9.12 -24.79
N GLN A 168 -3.43 -8.37 -25.62
CA GLN A 168 -4.23 -7.23 -25.11
C GLN A 168 -5.36 -7.78 -24.27
N THR A 169 -5.07 -8.22 -23.06
CA THR A 169 -6.10 -8.56 -22.08
C THR A 169 -6.83 -7.28 -21.68
N ALA A 170 -8.03 -7.10 -22.24
CA ALA A 170 -9.02 -6.19 -21.68
C ALA A 170 -9.45 -6.76 -20.31
N LYS A 171 -8.64 -6.64 -19.28
CA LYS A 171 -9.10 -6.87 -17.92
C LYS A 171 -10.23 -5.89 -17.64
N THR A 172 -11.37 -6.43 -17.29
CA THR A 172 -12.51 -5.67 -16.74
C THR A 172 -11.97 -4.95 -15.50
N ARG A 173 -11.72 -3.65 -15.67
CA ARG A 173 -11.17 -2.81 -14.61
C ARG A 173 -12.22 -2.71 -13.52
N GLU A 174 -11.86 -2.92 -12.29
CA GLU A 174 -12.76 -2.77 -11.16
C GLU A 174 -13.45 -1.41 -11.23
N VAL A 175 -14.78 -1.46 -11.23
CA VAL A 175 -15.64 -0.29 -11.23
C VAL A 175 -16.25 -0.18 -9.85
N ARG A 176 -15.94 0.90 -9.12
CA ARG A 176 -16.55 1.18 -7.84
C ARG A 176 -17.73 2.13 -8.03
N ILE A 177 -18.93 1.66 -7.69
CA ILE A 177 -20.13 2.50 -7.66
C ILE A 177 -20.08 3.36 -6.39
N LEU A 178 -20.16 4.68 -6.55
CA LEU A 178 -20.14 5.65 -5.46
C LEU A 178 -21.55 6.03 -4.98
N GLY A 179 -22.55 5.92 -5.84
CA GLY A 179 -23.93 6.30 -5.60
C GLY A 179 -24.55 6.95 -6.83
N ASN A 180 -25.63 7.70 -6.64
CA ASN A 180 -26.32 8.41 -7.71
C ASN A 180 -26.11 9.93 -7.56
N ASP A 181 -25.96 10.63 -8.68
CA ASP A 181 -25.93 12.08 -8.73
C ASP A 181 -27.29 12.62 -8.26
N PRO A 182 -27.36 13.42 -7.17
CA PRO A 182 -28.61 13.94 -6.64
C PRO A 182 -29.35 14.89 -7.59
N LYS A 183 -28.69 15.39 -8.67
CA LYS A 183 -29.28 16.31 -9.64
C LYS A 183 -29.92 15.57 -10.82
N THR A 184 -29.30 14.49 -11.27
CA THR A 184 -29.70 13.78 -12.48
C THR A 184 -30.27 12.39 -12.19
N GLY A 185 -29.97 11.82 -11.02
CA GLY A 185 -30.31 10.44 -10.66
C GLY A 185 -29.37 9.41 -11.28
N HIS A 186 -28.43 9.80 -12.14
CA HIS A 186 -27.53 8.89 -12.85
C HIS A 186 -26.48 8.29 -11.93
N VAL A 187 -26.05 7.07 -12.24
CA VAL A 187 -25.02 6.36 -11.45
C VAL A 187 -23.68 7.06 -11.60
N VAL A 188 -23.04 7.29 -10.46
CA VAL A 188 -21.68 7.82 -10.34
C VAL A 188 -20.75 6.68 -9.96
N LYS A 189 -19.72 6.45 -10.77
CA LYS A 189 -18.76 5.37 -10.56
C LYS A 189 -17.33 5.85 -10.71
N ALA A 190 -16.42 5.28 -9.94
CA ALA A 190 -15.00 5.51 -10.05
C ALA A 190 -14.33 4.27 -10.68
N ARG A 191 -13.45 4.50 -11.64
CA ARG A 191 -12.73 3.46 -12.38
C ARG A 191 -11.42 3.96 -12.95
N ILE A 192 -10.60 3.05 -13.44
CA ILE A 192 -9.44 3.42 -14.23
C ILE A 192 -9.86 3.59 -15.70
N GLY A 193 -9.65 4.76 -16.24
CA GLY A 193 -9.83 5.09 -17.64
C GLY A 193 -8.53 4.99 -18.43
N ARG A 194 -8.60 5.36 -19.73
CA ARG A 194 -7.42 5.35 -20.63
C ARG A 194 -6.28 6.26 -20.13
N TYR A 195 -6.63 7.33 -19.43
CA TYR A 195 -5.69 8.36 -18.96
C TYR A 195 -5.47 8.32 -17.44
N GLY A 196 -5.89 7.25 -16.77
CA GLY A 196 -5.73 7.07 -15.32
C GLY A 196 -7.04 7.02 -14.54
N PRO A 197 -6.98 7.14 -13.22
CA PRO A 197 -8.14 7.12 -12.33
C PRO A 197 -9.13 8.25 -12.67
N MET A 198 -10.41 7.90 -12.80
CA MET A 198 -11.46 8.83 -13.20
C MET A 198 -12.80 8.51 -12.54
N VAL A 199 -13.65 9.52 -12.43
CA VAL A 199 -15.07 9.37 -12.12
C VAL A 199 -15.86 9.49 -13.40
N GLU A 200 -16.89 8.67 -13.51
CA GLU A 200 -17.85 8.65 -14.61
C GLU A 200 -19.26 8.85 -14.03
N ILE A 201 -20.01 9.76 -14.59
CA ILE A 201 -21.46 9.86 -14.42
C ILE A 201 -22.09 9.25 -15.66
N GLU A 202 -22.88 8.19 -15.51
CA GLU A 202 -23.55 7.55 -16.63
C GLU A 202 -24.49 8.53 -17.34
N GLY A 203 -24.60 8.36 -18.64
CA GLY A 203 -25.63 9.05 -19.43
C GLY A 203 -26.85 8.14 -19.58
N GLU A 204 -28.03 8.71 -19.82
CA GLU A 204 -29.26 7.98 -20.11
C GLU A 204 -29.74 8.31 -21.55
N GLY A 205 -30.12 7.28 -22.30
CA GLY A 205 -30.58 7.43 -23.67
C GLY A 205 -29.49 7.95 -24.62
N GLU A 206 -29.70 9.11 -25.22
CA GLU A 206 -28.72 9.74 -26.12
C GLU A 206 -27.67 10.62 -25.42
N GLU A 207 -27.76 10.80 -24.09
CA GLU A 207 -26.80 11.57 -23.33
C GLU A 207 -25.48 10.81 -23.20
N LYS A 208 -24.39 11.49 -23.54
CA LYS A 208 -23.05 10.92 -23.39
C LYS A 208 -22.61 10.90 -21.91
N PRO A 209 -21.95 9.84 -21.46
CA PRO A 209 -21.37 9.81 -20.12
C PRO A 209 -20.40 10.98 -19.91
N ARG A 210 -20.38 11.53 -18.71
CA ARG A 210 -19.47 12.59 -18.31
C ARG A 210 -18.31 12.00 -17.53
N PHE A 211 -17.10 12.52 -17.75
CA PHE A 211 -15.88 12.02 -17.15
C PHE A 211 -15.11 13.15 -16.47
N ALA A 212 -14.51 12.84 -15.30
CA ALA A 212 -13.59 13.74 -14.62
C ALA A 212 -12.43 12.92 -14.03
N SER A 213 -11.18 13.37 -14.26
CA SER A 213 -10.00 12.73 -13.67
C SER A 213 -9.91 13.00 -12.18
N LEU A 214 -9.46 12.02 -11.39
CA LEU A 214 -9.14 12.21 -10.00
C LEU A 214 -7.96 13.17 -9.86
N LYS A 215 -7.97 13.98 -8.78
CA LYS A 215 -6.85 14.85 -8.44
C LYS A 215 -5.70 14.03 -7.84
N LYS A 216 -4.49 14.58 -7.90
CA LYS A 216 -3.33 13.96 -7.25
C LYS A 216 -3.59 13.73 -5.77
N GLY A 217 -3.43 12.47 -5.35
CA GLY A 217 -3.67 12.04 -3.96
C GLY A 217 -5.08 11.54 -3.66
N GLN A 218 -6.04 11.66 -4.59
CA GLN A 218 -7.33 10.98 -4.49
C GLN A 218 -7.19 9.54 -5.03
N LEU A 219 -7.84 8.60 -4.36
CA LEU A 219 -7.80 7.17 -4.71
C LEU A 219 -9.23 6.68 -5.00
N ILE A 220 -9.37 5.76 -5.96
CA ILE A 220 -10.65 5.12 -6.29
C ILE A 220 -11.27 4.46 -5.05
N GLU A 221 -10.43 3.83 -4.21
CA GLU A 221 -10.88 3.12 -3.01
C GLU A 221 -11.49 4.03 -1.94
N SER A 222 -11.03 5.28 -1.84
CA SER A 222 -11.37 6.18 -0.73
C SER A 222 -12.22 7.38 -1.12
N ILE A 223 -12.31 7.72 -2.41
CA ILE A 223 -13.10 8.87 -2.88
C ILE A 223 -14.58 8.72 -2.49
N THR A 224 -15.15 9.76 -1.93
CA THR A 224 -16.58 9.83 -1.61
C THR A 224 -17.41 10.32 -2.78
N LEU A 225 -18.74 10.13 -2.72
CA LEU A 225 -19.65 10.64 -3.75
C LEU A 225 -19.56 12.17 -3.88
N ASP A 226 -19.52 12.90 -2.77
CA ASP A 226 -19.44 14.36 -2.74
C ASP A 226 -18.14 14.87 -3.37
N GLU A 227 -17.01 14.24 -3.05
CA GLU A 227 -15.71 14.55 -3.65
C GLU A 227 -15.71 14.28 -5.15
N ALA A 228 -16.33 13.18 -5.58
CA ALA A 228 -16.46 12.80 -6.98
C ALA A 228 -17.30 13.81 -7.76
N LEU A 229 -18.45 14.22 -7.22
CA LEU A 229 -19.30 15.22 -7.83
C LEU A 229 -18.63 16.60 -7.91
N ALA A 230 -17.79 16.95 -6.92
CA ALA A 230 -17.03 18.20 -6.93
C ALA A 230 -16.02 18.27 -8.09
N LEU A 231 -15.58 17.14 -8.65
CA LEU A 231 -14.69 17.12 -9.83
C LEU A 231 -15.38 17.64 -11.10
N PHE A 232 -16.70 17.55 -11.17
CA PHE A 232 -17.52 18.05 -12.30
C PHE A 232 -17.95 19.51 -12.15
N ALA A 233 -17.60 20.17 -11.04
CA ALA A 233 -17.95 21.57 -10.80
C ALA A 233 -17.12 22.55 -11.64
N LEU A 234 -16.09 22.09 -12.34
CA LEU A 234 -15.23 22.87 -13.25
C LEU A 234 -15.33 22.33 -14.70
N PRO A 235 -15.27 23.18 -15.72
CA PRO A 235 -15.18 24.65 -15.67
C PRO A 235 -16.50 25.30 -15.24
N ARG A 236 -16.44 26.41 -14.50
CA ARG A 236 -17.59 27.22 -14.14
C ARG A 236 -17.47 28.60 -14.78
N THR A 237 -18.60 29.14 -15.28
CA THR A 237 -18.65 30.52 -15.71
C THR A 237 -18.64 31.44 -14.52
N LEU A 238 -17.67 32.34 -14.41
CA LEU A 238 -17.52 33.30 -13.29
C LEU A 238 -18.31 34.59 -13.50
N GLY A 239 -19.10 34.69 -14.58
CA GLY A 239 -19.81 35.90 -15.01
C GLY A 239 -19.06 36.64 -16.10
N GLU A 240 -19.76 37.53 -16.77
CA GLU A 240 -19.17 38.50 -17.68
C GLU A 240 -18.77 39.74 -16.87
N TRP A 241 -17.56 40.29 -17.14
CA TRP A 241 -17.04 41.52 -16.53
C TRP A 241 -17.51 42.71 -17.34
#